data_56f1058b16eb1ab340681fc527ec0332
#
_entry.id   56f1058b16eb1ab340681fc527ec0332
#
_cell.length_a   1.000
_cell.length_b   1.000
_cell.length_c   1.000
_cell.angle_alpha   90.00
_cell.angle_beta   90.00
_cell.angle_gamma   90.00
#
_symmetry.space_group_name_H-M   'P 1'
#
loop_
_entity.id
_entity.type
_entity.pdbx_description
1 polymer ?
#
loop_
_entity_poly.entity_id
_entity_poly.type
_entity_poly.pdbx_seq_one_letter_code
_entity_poly.pdbx_strand_id
1 'polypeptide(L)'
;MTVTEIKAVTKQKFQVELDGQETFVLYRGEVSRYGIEEERELSPEVYRELVEEVLTKRAKLRAMHLLQKMDRTKADLRRKLEQSGYPVQAVEAALDYVESFHYIDDARYAAMYIENQKSRKGMARIRMELVQKGVSSEIIQQAFEEAEEKTDSRSVIRQMLEKKREAAVIWLFYAERFFFF
;
A
#
# COMPACT_ATOMS: atom_id res chain seq x y z
N MET A 1 -17.84 -13.90 -25.31
CA MET A 1 -17.67 -14.38 -23.94
C MET A 1 -19.02 -14.77 -23.39
N THR A 2 -19.12 -15.96 -22.81
CA THR A 2 -20.42 -16.47 -22.35
C THR A 2 -20.51 -16.36 -20.83
N VAL A 3 -21.66 -15.88 -20.33
CA VAL A 3 -21.91 -15.84 -18.89
C VAL A 3 -22.22 -17.27 -18.42
N THR A 4 -21.30 -17.84 -17.64
CA THR A 4 -21.41 -19.25 -17.18
C THR A 4 -22.18 -19.38 -15.87
N GLU A 5 -22.06 -18.42 -14.94
CA GLU A 5 -22.80 -18.44 -13.67
C GLU A 5 -23.05 -17.03 -13.16
N ILE A 6 -24.21 -16.83 -12.54
CA ILE A 6 -24.55 -15.61 -11.78
C ILE A 6 -24.95 -15.99 -10.36
N LYS A 7 -24.07 -15.74 -9.39
CA LYS A 7 -24.25 -16.11 -8.00
C LYS A 7 -24.54 -14.89 -7.12
N ALA A 8 -25.61 -14.90 -6.34
CA ALA A 8 -25.90 -13.85 -5.39
C ALA A 8 -24.90 -13.85 -4.23
N VAL A 9 -24.07 -12.82 -4.10
CA VAL A 9 -23.16 -12.60 -2.96
C VAL A 9 -23.91 -11.88 -1.82
N THR A 10 -24.78 -10.95 -2.16
CA THR A 10 -25.69 -10.26 -1.24
C THR A 10 -27.00 -9.94 -1.97
N LYS A 11 -28.00 -9.38 -1.25
CA LYS A 11 -29.26 -8.93 -1.89
C LYS A 11 -29.06 -7.96 -3.07
N GLN A 12 -27.92 -7.25 -3.14
CA GLN A 12 -27.64 -6.23 -4.15
C GLN A 12 -26.42 -6.52 -5.00
N LYS A 13 -25.60 -7.54 -4.67
CA LYS A 13 -24.36 -7.86 -5.35
C LYS A 13 -24.40 -9.28 -5.90
N PHE A 14 -23.98 -9.42 -7.13
CA PHE A 14 -23.91 -10.67 -7.86
C PHE A 14 -22.47 -10.89 -8.35
N GLN A 15 -21.96 -12.07 -8.14
CA GLN A 15 -20.74 -12.54 -8.78
C GLN A 15 -21.13 -13.11 -10.13
N VAL A 16 -20.50 -12.59 -11.17
CA VAL A 16 -20.69 -13.03 -12.56
C VAL A 16 -19.43 -13.76 -12.98
N GLU A 17 -19.57 -14.94 -13.55
CA GLU A 17 -18.49 -15.73 -14.12
C GLU A 17 -18.61 -15.77 -15.64
N LEU A 18 -17.50 -15.52 -16.33
CA LEU A 18 -17.40 -15.57 -17.78
C LEU A 18 -16.48 -16.71 -18.21
N ASP A 19 -16.94 -17.52 -19.16
CA ASP A 19 -16.22 -18.62 -19.79
C ASP A 19 -15.57 -19.59 -18.77
N GLY A 20 -16.11 -19.67 -17.53
CA GLY A 20 -15.60 -20.52 -16.45
C GLY A 20 -14.24 -20.10 -15.86
N GLN A 21 -13.75 -18.90 -16.15
CA GLN A 21 -12.42 -18.46 -15.74
C GLN A 21 -12.39 -17.08 -15.10
N GLU A 22 -13.08 -16.11 -15.67
CA GLU A 22 -13.06 -14.74 -15.17
C GLU A 22 -14.28 -14.44 -14.31
N THR A 23 -14.04 -13.93 -13.10
CA THR A 23 -15.12 -13.59 -12.17
C THR A 23 -15.02 -12.14 -11.72
N PHE A 24 -16.16 -11.46 -11.65
CA PHE A 24 -16.26 -10.10 -11.08
C PHE A 24 -17.62 -9.87 -10.44
N VAL A 25 -17.69 -8.81 -9.62
CA VAL A 25 -18.89 -8.50 -8.84
C VAL A 25 -19.60 -7.28 -9.42
N LEU A 26 -20.88 -7.46 -9.73
CA LEU A 26 -21.79 -6.40 -10.20
C LEU A 26 -22.89 -6.13 -9.18
N TYR A 27 -23.43 -4.91 -9.24
CA TYR A 27 -24.67 -4.59 -8.53
C TYR A 27 -25.88 -5.00 -9.37
N ARG A 28 -27.00 -5.24 -8.69
CA ARG A 28 -28.28 -5.63 -9.34
C ARG A 28 -28.68 -4.72 -10.50
N GLY A 29 -28.52 -3.40 -10.32
CA GLY A 29 -28.82 -2.43 -11.35
C GLY A 29 -27.92 -2.51 -12.59
N GLU A 30 -26.65 -2.92 -12.40
CA GLU A 30 -25.69 -3.11 -13.48
C GLU A 30 -26.02 -4.38 -14.26
N VAL A 31 -26.27 -5.50 -13.56
CA VAL A 31 -26.73 -6.77 -14.20
C VAL A 31 -27.96 -6.51 -15.08
N SER A 32 -28.96 -5.78 -14.56
CA SER A 32 -30.15 -5.43 -15.32
C SER A 32 -29.88 -4.47 -16.47
N ARG A 33 -29.06 -3.44 -16.26
CA ARG A 33 -28.72 -2.41 -17.27
C ARG A 33 -28.00 -2.99 -18.47
N TYR A 34 -27.06 -3.91 -18.23
CA TYR A 34 -26.28 -4.54 -19.29
C TYR A 34 -26.88 -5.85 -19.82
N GLY A 35 -28.07 -6.23 -19.32
CA GLY A 35 -28.79 -7.41 -19.76
C GLY A 35 -27.99 -8.71 -19.58
N ILE A 36 -27.28 -8.81 -18.45
CA ILE A 36 -26.42 -9.97 -18.14
C ILE A 36 -27.30 -11.10 -17.61
N GLU A 37 -27.33 -12.19 -18.33
CA GLU A 37 -28.13 -13.40 -18.04
C GLU A 37 -27.26 -14.63 -18.21
N GLU A 38 -27.51 -15.67 -17.41
CA GLU A 38 -26.81 -16.96 -17.55
C GLU A 38 -27.01 -17.56 -18.93
N GLU A 39 -25.99 -18.27 -19.41
CA GLU A 39 -25.95 -18.92 -20.75
C GLU A 39 -26.04 -17.94 -21.92
N ARG A 40 -25.99 -16.62 -21.66
CA ARG A 40 -26.04 -15.61 -22.71
C ARG A 40 -24.65 -15.09 -23.06
N GLU A 41 -24.47 -14.81 -24.34
CA GLU A 41 -23.24 -14.21 -24.85
C GLU A 41 -23.18 -12.73 -24.49
N LEU A 42 -22.09 -12.31 -23.84
CA LEU A 42 -21.75 -10.91 -23.60
C LEU A 42 -20.84 -10.43 -24.74
N SER A 43 -21.26 -9.39 -25.46
CA SER A 43 -20.42 -8.87 -26.54
C SER A 43 -19.13 -8.26 -26.01
N PRO A 44 -18.03 -8.31 -26.78
CA PRO A 44 -16.76 -7.72 -26.38
C PRO A 44 -16.85 -6.21 -26.08
N GLU A 45 -17.73 -5.51 -26.79
CA GLU A 45 -17.95 -4.06 -26.59
C GLU A 45 -18.59 -3.78 -25.24
N VAL A 46 -19.65 -4.52 -24.90
CA VAL A 46 -20.33 -4.40 -23.59
C VAL A 46 -19.40 -4.78 -22.45
N TYR A 47 -18.63 -5.85 -22.62
CA TYR A 47 -17.62 -6.25 -21.62
C TYR A 47 -16.58 -5.14 -21.41
N ARG A 48 -16.03 -4.57 -22.48
CA ARG A 48 -15.06 -3.46 -22.40
C ARG A 48 -15.65 -2.25 -21.69
N GLU A 49 -16.85 -1.81 -22.09
CA GLU A 49 -17.54 -0.70 -21.43
C GLU A 49 -17.74 -0.97 -19.94
N LEU A 50 -18.17 -2.18 -19.59
CA LEU A 50 -18.38 -2.58 -18.20
C LEU A 50 -17.08 -2.51 -17.38
N VAL A 51 -15.96 -3.03 -17.91
CA VAL A 51 -14.68 -3.02 -17.24
C VAL A 51 -14.12 -1.61 -17.11
N GLU A 52 -14.10 -0.84 -18.20
CA GLU A 52 -13.46 0.48 -18.24
C GLU A 52 -14.30 1.54 -17.52
N GLU A 53 -15.62 1.60 -17.80
CA GLU A 53 -16.46 2.67 -17.31
C GLU A 53 -17.08 2.41 -15.94
N VAL A 54 -17.29 1.16 -15.58
CA VAL A 54 -17.94 0.82 -14.31
C VAL A 54 -16.94 0.25 -13.30
N LEU A 55 -16.33 -0.89 -13.64
CA LEU A 55 -15.50 -1.62 -12.68
C LEU A 55 -14.21 -0.89 -12.35
N THR A 56 -13.52 -0.32 -13.35
CA THR A 56 -12.28 0.44 -13.16
C THR A 56 -12.52 1.71 -12.33
N LYS A 57 -13.56 2.48 -12.61
CA LYS A 57 -13.90 3.67 -11.82
C LYS A 57 -14.19 3.30 -10.35
N ARG A 58 -14.92 2.22 -10.16
CA ARG A 58 -15.27 1.72 -8.82
C ARG A 58 -14.04 1.16 -8.09
N ALA A 59 -13.13 0.46 -8.79
CA ALA A 59 -11.89 -0.04 -8.22
C ALA A 59 -10.98 1.11 -7.76
N LYS A 60 -10.84 2.18 -8.57
CA LYS A 60 -10.09 3.40 -8.18
C LYS A 60 -10.65 4.04 -6.91
N LEU A 61 -11.97 4.23 -6.84
CA LEU A 61 -12.61 4.78 -5.63
C LEU A 61 -12.41 3.87 -4.42
N ARG A 62 -12.48 2.55 -4.62
CA ARG A 62 -12.24 1.58 -3.54
C ARG A 62 -10.80 1.61 -3.06
N ALA A 63 -9.83 1.70 -3.97
CA ALA A 63 -8.41 1.84 -3.66
C ALA A 63 -8.15 3.08 -2.80
N MET A 64 -8.63 4.24 -3.22
CA MET A 64 -8.51 5.49 -2.47
C MET A 64 -9.14 5.39 -1.07
N HIS A 65 -10.34 4.82 -0.96
CA HIS A 65 -10.99 4.62 0.33
C HIS A 65 -10.20 3.70 1.28
N LEU A 66 -9.54 2.67 0.73
CA LEU A 66 -8.68 1.80 1.53
C LEU A 66 -7.42 2.52 2.02
N LEU A 67 -6.82 3.36 1.18
CA LEU A 67 -5.62 4.15 1.50
C LEU A 67 -5.90 5.31 2.47
N GLN A 68 -7.09 5.90 2.43
CA GLN A 68 -7.50 6.91 3.42
C GLN A 68 -7.54 6.37 4.85
N LYS A 69 -7.79 5.08 5.03
CA LYS A 69 -7.87 4.47 6.36
C LYS A 69 -6.52 4.12 6.94
N MET A 70 -5.60 3.66 6.12
CA MET A 70 -4.25 3.26 6.52
C MET A 70 -3.35 3.06 5.31
N ASP A 71 -2.06 3.32 5.50
CA ASP A 71 -1.04 3.01 4.49
C ASP A 71 -1.00 1.52 4.19
N ARG A 72 -0.81 1.19 2.91
CA ARG A 72 -0.76 -0.18 2.40
C ARG A 72 0.34 -0.33 1.38
N THR A 73 0.87 -1.54 1.26
CA THR A 73 1.73 -1.92 0.14
C THR A 73 0.91 -2.14 -1.12
N LYS A 74 1.55 -2.02 -2.29
CA LYS A 74 0.95 -2.32 -3.60
C LYS A 74 0.33 -3.72 -3.62
N ALA A 75 1.05 -4.71 -3.09
CA ALA A 75 0.57 -6.10 -3.01
C ALA A 75 -0.65 -6.28 -2.08
N ASP A 76 -0.67 -5.61 -0.93
CA ASP A 76 -1.84 -5.69 -0.03
C ASP A 76 -3.06 -5.02 -0.64
N LEU A 77 -2.88 -3.88 -1.31
CA LEU A 77 -3.97 -3.19 -1.99
C LEU A 77 -4.53 -4.02 -3.15
N ARG A 78 -3.66 -4.63 -3.97
CA ARG A 78 -4.04 -5.58 -5.03
C ARG A 78 -4.94 -6.67 -4.48
N ARG A 79 -4.45 -7.40 -3.49
CA ARG A 79 -5.20 -8.49 -2.85
C ARG A 79 -6.55 -8.03 -2.31
N LYS A 80 -6.65 -6.82 -1.76
CA LYS A 80 -7.92 -6.25 -1.26
C LYS A 80 -8.90 -5.91 -2.37
N LEU A 81 -8.43 -5.46 -3.51
CA LEU A 81 -9.27 -5.20 -4.68
C LEU A 81 -9.76 -6.51 -5.31
N GLU A 82 -8.89 -7.49 -5.49
CA GLU A 82 -9.25 -8.84 -5.96
C GLU A 82 -10.30 -9.50 -5.04
N GLN A 83 -10.08 -9.47 -3.72
CA GLN A 83 -11.05 -9.95 -2.73
C GLN A 83 -12.39 -9.19 -2.76
N SER A 84 -12.40 -7.97 -3.30
CA SER A 84 -13.62 -7.19 -3.49
C SER A 84 -14.35 -7.54 -4.79
N GLY A 85 -13.81 -8.48 -5.59
CA GLY A 85 -14.41 -8.99 -6.82
C GLY A 85 -14.21 -8.07 -8.03
N TYR A 86 -13.08 -7.38 -8.13
CA TYR A 86 -12.70 -6.64 -9.33
C TYR A 86 -11.87 -7.53 -10.26
N PRO A 87 -12.10 -7.46 -11.58
CA PRO A 87 -11.27 -8.17 -12.56
C PRO A 87 -9.86 -7.60 -12.59
N VAL A 88 -8.90 -8.42 -13.01
CA VAL A 88 -7.46 -8.08 -13.03
C VAL A 88 -7.21 -6.73 -13.73
N GLN A 89 -7.84 -6.49 -14.87
CA GLN A 89 -7.69 -5.24 -15.63
C GLN A 89 -8.10 -3.99 -14.82
N ALA A 90 -9.21 -4.06 -14.09
CA ALA A 90 -9.68 -2.98 -13.24
C ALA A 90 -8.78 -2.79 -12.01
N VAL A 91 -8.23 -3.87 -11.47
CA VAL A 91 -7.26 -3.85 -10.35
C VAL A 91 -5.98 -3.15 -10.79
N GLU A 92 -5.38 -3.56 -11.92
CA GLU A 92 -4.15 -2.93 -12.44
C GLU A 92 -4.36 -1.44 -12.71
N ALA A 93 -5.43 -1.09 -13.42
CA ALA A 93 -5.75 0.31 -13.70
C ALA A 93 -6.00 1.16 -12.43
N ALA A 94 -6.48 0.53 -11.35
CA ALA A 94 -6.62 1.21 -10.07
C ALA A 94 -5.29 1.37 -9.33
N LEU A 95 -4.40 0.37 -9.40
CA LEU A 95 -3.05 0.44 -8.82
C LEU A 95 -2.20 1.49 -9.54
N ASP A 96 -2.18 1.48 -10.86
CA ASP A 96 -1.46 2.48 -11.67
C ASP A 96 -1.95 3.91 -11.36
N TYR A 97 -3.27 4.07 -11.21
CA TYR A 97 -3.87 5.34 -10.84
C TYR A 97 -3.35 5.86 -9.49
N VAL A 98 -3.42 5.06 -8.43
CA VAL A 98 -2.99 5.51 -7.09
C VAL A 98 -1.46 5.65 -6.99
N GLU A 99 -0.71 4.88 -7.77
CA GLU A 99 0.76 4.98 -7.88
C GLU A 99 1.19 6.28 -8.59
N SER A 100 0.51 6.64 -9.68
CA SER A 100 0.78 7.89 -10.42
C SER A 100 0.60 9.15 -9.58
N PHE A 101 -0.23 9.11 -8.55
CA PHE A 101 -0.40 10.18 -7.56
C PHE A 101 0.44 10.00 -6.29
N HIS A 102 1.35 9.02 -6.27
CA HIS A 102 2.19 8.69 -5.10
C HIS A 102 1.40 8.38 -3.82
N TYR A 103 0.16 7.88 -3.96
CA TYR A 103 -0.64 7.41 -2.81
C TYR A 103 -0.15 6.07 -2.29
N ILE A 104 0.53 5.26 -3.13
CA ILE A 104 1.27 4.07 -2.73
C ILE A 104 2.75 4.29 -3.02
N ASP A 105 3.57 3.88 -2.06
CA ASP A 105 5.03 3.91 -2.16
C ASP A 105 5.57 2.84 -1.20
N ASP A 106 5.96 1.71 -1.76
CA ASP A 106 6.43 0.57 -0.98
C ASP A 106 7.79 0.85 -0.29
N ALA A 107 8.62 1.74 -0.84
CA ALA A 107 9.87 2.15 -0.23
C ALA A 107 9.61 3.02 1.02
N ARG A 108 8.74 4.01 0.89
CA ARG A 108 8.29 4.83 2.03
C ARG A 108 7.62 3.96 3.11
N TYR A 109 6.77 3.01 2.69
CA TYR A 109 6.12 2.07 3.60
C TYR A 109 7.15 1.24 4.37
N ALA A 110 8.15 0.67 3.68
CA ALA A 110 9.21 -0.13 4.30
C ALA A 110 10.03 0.69 5.30
N ALA A 111 10.47 1.90 4.91
CA ALA A 111 11.23 2.79 5.78
C ALA A 111 10.46 3.15 7.07
N MET A 112 9.17 3.51 6.95
CA MET A 112 8.31 3.81 8.10
C MET A 112 8.07 2.57 8.97
N TYR A 113 7.90 1.39 8.35
CA TYR A 113 7.71 0.14 9.07
C TYR A 113 8.95 -0.25 9.89
N ILE A 114 10.14 -0.14 9.30
CA ILE A 114 11.42 -0.38 9.98
C ILE A 114 11.56 0.57 11.17
N GLU A 115 11.39 1.88 10.97
CA GLU A 115 11.52 2.89 12.02
C GLU A 115 10.58 2.62 13.20
N ASN A 116 9.32 2.27 12.93
CA ASN A 116 8.32 2.00 13.95
C ASN A 116 8.52 0.66 14.70
N GLN A 117 9.20 -0.31 14.09
CA GLN A 117 9.35 -1.65 14.66
C GLN A 117 10.74 -1.94 15.24
N LYS A 118 11.80 -1.19 14.84
CA LYS A 118 13.20 -1.46 15.23
C LYS A 118 13.44 -1.47 16.73
N SER A 119 12.65 -0.73 17.51
CA SER A 119 12.76 -0.72 18.98
C SER A 119 12.10 -1.93 19.66
N ARG A 120 11.24 -2.68 18.93
CA ARG A 120 10.40 -3.75 19.49
C ARG A 120 10.72 -5.13 18.90
N LYS A 121 11.31 -5.16 17.70
CA LYS A 121 11.55 -6.39 16.93
C LYS A 121 12.96 -6.42 16.38
N GLY A 122 13.52 -7.61 16.28
CA GLY A 122 14.80 -7.82 15.60
C GLY A 122 14.66 -7.66 14.07
N MET A 123 15.76 -7.25 13.41
CA MET A 123 15.85 -6.96 11.97
C MET A 123 15.32 -8.12 11.08
N ALA A 124 15.69 -9.37 11.42
CA ALA A 124 15.24 -10.55 10.67
C ALA A 124 13.72 -10.70 10.67
N ARG A 125 13.06 -10.42 11.79
CA ARG A 125 11.60 -10.47 11.91
C ARG A 125 10.93 -9.36 11.11
N ILE A 126 11.48 -8.14 11.17
CA ILE A 126 10.95 -7.00 10.39
C ILE A 126 11.04 -7.31 8.89
N ARG A 127 12.19 -7.85 8.43
CA ARG A 127 12.38 -8.27 7.04
C ARG A 127 11.33 -9.29 6.61
N MET A 128 11.10 -10.33 7.41
CA MET A 128 10.12 -11.37 7.12
C MET A 128 8.68 -10.79 7.04
N GLU A 129 8.32 -9.88 7.94
CA GLU A 129 7.00 -9.24 7.95
C GLU A 129 6.80 -8.33 6.72
N LEU A 130 7.84 -7.63 6.25
CA LEU A 130 7.78 -6.82 5.01
C LEU A 130 7.62 -7.71 3.76
N VAL A 131 8.33 -8.85 3.70
CA VAL A 131 8.14 -9.85 2.63
C VAL A 131 6.69 -10.38 2.64
N GLN A 132 6.13 -10.71 3.80
CA GLN A 132 4.73 -11.16 3.91
C GLN A 132 3.73 -10.08 3.47
N LYS A 133 4.08 -8.82 3.58
CA LYS A 133 3.30 -7.68 3.07
C LYS A 133 3.49 -7.43 1.58
N GLY A 134 4.36 -8.21 0.93
CA GLY A 134 4.60 -8.18 -0.51
C GLY A 134 5.53 -7.05 -0.97
N VAL A 135 6.34 -6.50 -0.07
CA VAL A 135 7.43 -5.58 -0.45
C VAL A 135 8.56 -6.38 -1.07
N SER A 136 9.15 -5.90 -2.17
CA SER A 136 10.24 -6.59 -2.85
C SER A 136 11.52 -6.63 -1.99
N SER A 137 12.35 -7.65 -2.22
CA SER A 137 13.61 -7.83 -1.48
C SER A 137 14.57 -6.67 -1.67
N GLU A 138 14.58 -6.09 -2.87
CA GLU A 138 15.42 -4.93 -3.23
C GLU A 138 15.01 -3.69 -2.42
N ILE A 139 13.71 -3.39 -2.37
CA ILE A 139 13.17 -2.27 -1.59
C ILE A 139 13.45 -2.47 -0.10
N ILE A 140 13.26 -3.68 0.41
CA ILE A 140 13.55 -4.00 1.82
C ILE A 140 15.03 -3.79 2.13
N GLN A 141 15.93 -4.27 1.28
CA GLN A 141 17.37 -4.12 1.44
C GLN A 141 17.76 -2.64 1.49
N GLN A 142 17.32 -1.86 0.50
CA GLN A 142 17.59 -0.44 0.43
C GLN A 142 17.05 0.32 1.65
N ALA A 143 15.84 0.00 2.10
CA ALA A 143 15.25 0.65 3.27
C ALA A 143 16.02 0.35 4.57
N PHE A 144 16.63 -0.84 4.71
CA PHE A 144 17.51 -1.15 5.83
C PHE A 144 18.82 -0.39 5.77
N GLU A 145 19.46 -0.32 4.60
CA GLU A 145 20.70 0.45 4.37
C GLU A 145 20.51 1.93 4.75
N GLU A 146 19.44 2.54 4.25
CA GLU A 146 19.09 3.92 4.59
C GLU A 146 18.80 4.13 6.10
N ALA A 147 18.21 3.14 6.76
CA ALA A 147 17.92 3.20 8.19
C ALA A 147 19.21 3.11 9.04
N GLU A 148 20.19 2.32 8.61
CA GLU A 148 21.50 2.21 9.24
C GLU A 148 22.31 3.49 9.08
N GLU A 149 22.38 4.06 7.87
CA GLU A 149 23.05 5.34 7.61
C GLU A 149 22.46 6.50 8.45
N LYS A 150 21.13 6.58 8.54
CA LYS A 150 20.46 7.58 9.38
C LYS A 150 20.76 7.40 10.87
N THR A 151 20.92 6.17 11.32
CA THR A 151 21.24 5.86 12.72
C THR A 151 22.67 6.26 13.03
N ASP A 152 23.60 5.99 12.12
CA ASP A 152 25.01 6.34 12.27
C ASP A 152 25.19 7.86 12.29
N SER A 153 24.58 8.58 11.36
CA SER A 153 24.60 10.04 11.31
C SER A 153 24.02 10.69 12.57
N ARG A 154 22.92 10.15 13.13
CA ARG A 154 22.34 10.63 14.39
C ARG A 154 23.26 10.37 15.59
N SER A 155 23.97 9.25 15.60
CA SER A 155 24.94 8.92 16.66
C SER A 155 26.12 9.89 16.65
N VAL A 156 26.66 10.20 15.48
CA VAL A 156 27.74 11.19 15.28
C VAL A 156 27.30 12.59 15.74
N ILE A 157 26.10 13.04 15.33
CA ILE A 157 25.57 14.34 15.75
C ILE A 157 25.39 14.39 17.27
N ARG A 158 24.86 13.32 17.88
CA ARG A 158 24.69 13.23 19.34
C ARG A 158 26.02 13.34 20.07
N GLN A 159 27.05 12.60 19.63
CA GLN A 159 28.40 12.69 20.18
C GLN A 159 29.00 14.08 20.06
N MET A 160 28.80 14.76 18.90
CA MET A 160 29.27 16.14 18.72
C MET A 160 28.56 17.11 19.67
N LEU A 161 27.25 16.96 19.88
CA LEU A 161 26.49 17.79 20.81
C LEU A 161 26.92 17.55 22.27
N GLU A 162 27.16 16.30 22.66
CA GLU A 162 27.67 15.97 24.00
C GLU A 162 29.04 16.58 24.26
N LYS A 163 29.99 16.44 23.31
CA LYS A 163 31.31 17.10 23.40
C LYS A 163 31.21 18.62 23.52
N LYS A 164 30.32 19.25 22.75
CA LYS A 164 30.10 20.72 22.86
C LYS A 164 29.49 21.10 24.21
N ARG A 165 28.59 20.30 24.74
CA ARG A 165 27.99 20.52 26.06
C ARG A 165 29.04 20.41 27.17
N GLU A 166 29.90 19.38 27.14
CA GLU A 166 30.98 19.21 28.07
C GLU A 166 31.98 20.36 28.02
N ALA A 167 32.37 20.79 26.82
CA ALA A 167 33.26 21.94 26.64
C ALA A 167 32.63 23.25 27.17
N ALA A 168 31.33 23.46 26.98
CA ALA A 168 30.61 24.63 27.50
C ALA A 168 30.56 24.60 29.07
N VAL A 169 30.34 23.44 29.67
CA VAL A 169 30.33 23.27 31.12
C VAL A 169 31.74 23.54 31.71
N ILE A 170 32.79 23.04 31.08
CA ILE A 170 34.17 23.29 31.47
C ILE A 170 34.49 24.78 31.37
N TRP A 171 34.06 25.46 30.28
CA TRP A 171 34.25 26.91 30.08
C TRP A 171 33.51 27.74 31.14
N LEU A 172 32.28 27.36 31.49
CA LEU A 172 31.51 28.02 32.56
C LEU A 172 32.23 27.87 33.93
N PHE A 173 32.75 26.67 34.21
CA PHE A 173 33.46 26.41 35.46
C PHE A 173 34.77 27.22 35.58
N TYR A 174 35.46 27.44 34.46
CA TYR A 174 36.66 28.30 34.44
C TYR A 174 36.28 29.80 34.47
N ALA A 175 35.20 30.22 33.85
CA ALA A 175 34.74 31.59 33.85
C ALA A 175 34.30 32.04 35.24
N GLU A 176 33.57 31.23 36.01
CA GLU A 176 33.22 31.51 37.42
C GLU A 176 34.46 31.67 38.31
N ARG A 177 35.52 30.92 38.03
CA ARG A 177 36.74 30.99 38.85
C ARG A 177 37.65 32.17 38.52
N PHE A 178 37.50 32.75 37.34
CA PHE A 178 38.27 33.96 36.90
C PHE A 178 37.57 35.29 37.19
N PHE A 179 36.29 35.29 37.49
CA PHE A 179 35.52 36.50 37.78
C PHE A 179 35.38 36.80 39.28
N PHE A 180 35.93 35.97 40.15
CA PHE A 180 35.90 36.12 41.61
C PHE A 180 37.32 36.43 42.20
N PHE A 181 38.19 37.08 41.43
CA PHE A 181 39.40 37.66 41.96
C PHE A 181 39.51 39.14 41.58
#